data_e73a43f5f987475cfe83dfd01c4eca03
#
_entry.id   e73a43f5f987475cfe83dfd01c4eca03
#
_cell.length_a   1.000
_cell.length_b   1.000
_cell.length_c   1.000
_cell.angle_alpha   90.00
_cell.angle_beta   90.00
_cell.angle_gamma   90.00
#
_symmetry.space_group_name_H-M   'P 1'
#
loop_
_entity.id
_entity.type
_entity.pdbx_description
1 polymer ?
#
loop_
_entity_poly.entity_id
_entity_poly.type
_entity_poly.pdbx_seq_one_letter_code
_entity_poly.pdbx_strand_id
1 'polypeptide(L)'
;MRRGLFFAVLALFAVGCSARPIGGDTGWKVYGPTGPQGVAGPAGPAGPQGPAGTQGVAGSTGAQAPPAAVANWTKFDDILFDFDKSDVVSNETSKVADIATYVQKNPTTMVGIDGYADPRGTDQYNQALSERRVNAIRDALVTAGVTRDKIRTGAFGEMRLKCQEATEACWQSDRRVEVLIGAAK
;
A
#
# COMPACT_ATOMS: atom_id res chain seq x y z
N MET A 1 28.20 20.66 35.34
CA MET A 1 29.37 21.54 35.04
C MET A 1 30.09 20.97 33.81
N ARG A 2 29.92 21.63 32.66
CA ARG A 2 30.90 21.69 31.54
C ARG A 2 30.30 22.57 30.45
N ARG A 3 30.88 23.78 30.41
CA ARG A 3 30.62 24.82 29.42
C ARG A 3 31.33 24.46 28.13
N GLY A 4 30.64 24.45 27.02
CA GLY A 4 31.19 24.31 25.67
C GLY A 4 31.04 25.61 24.88
N LEU A 5 32.15 26.11 24.46
CA LEU A 5 32.54 27.40 23.91
C LEU A 5 32.04 27.56 22.46
N PHE A 6 31.31 28.66 22.16
CA PHE A 6 31.00 29.07 20.78
C PHE A 6 32.20 29.84 20.21
N PHE A 7 32.77 29.37 19.09
CA PHE A 7 33.69 30.13 18.28
C PHE A 7 32.93 30.83 17.14
N ALA A 8 32.88 32.18 17.22
CA ALA A 8 32.43 33.01 16.13
C ALA A 8 33.67 33.36 15.26
N VAL A 9 33.61 32.97 14.00
CA VAL A 9 34.65 33.37 13.00
C VAL A 9 34.19 34.66 12.33
N LEU A 10 34.87 35.73 12.62
CA LEU A 10 34.69 37.06 12.04
C LEU A 10 35.62 37.16 10.79
N ALA A 11 35.04 37.22 9.57
CA ALA A 11 35.80 37.45 8.33
C ALA A 11 35.90 38.96 8.08
N LEU A 12 37.13 39.51 8.20
CA LEU A 12 37.45 40.87 7.80
C LEU A 12 37.65 40.90 6.27
N PHE A 13 36.85 41.70 5.58
CA PHE A 13 37.13 42.10 4.19
C PHE A 13 38.00 43.34 4.19
N ALA A 14 39.22 43.21 3.72
CA ALA A 14 40.13 44.34 3.45
C ALA A 14 39.80 44.96 2.07
N VAL A 15 39.32 46.19 2.10
CA VAL A 15 39.13 46.98 0.88
C VAL A 15 40.48 47.61 0.52
N GLY A 16 41.13 47.08 -0.53
CA GLY A 16 42.33 47.65 -1.10
C GLY A 16 42.00 48.75 -2.13
N CYS A 17 42.22 50.01 -1.77
CA CYS A 17 42.24 51.10 -2.71
C CYS A 17 43.56 51.11 -3.49
N SER A 18 43.53 50.73 -4.78
CA SER A 18 44.65 50.95 -5.71
C SER A 18 44.36 52.20 -6.54
N ALA A 19 45.12 53.28 -6.27
CA ALA A 19 45.14 54.47 -7.09
C ALA A 19 45.83 54.17 -8.44
N ARG A 20 45.19 54.48 -9.57
CA ARG A 20 45.70 54.43 -10.88
C ARG A 20 46.17 55.83 -11.30
N PRO A 21 47.34 55.96 -12.03
CA PRO A 21 47.77 57.25 -12.48
C PRO A 21 46.95 57.77 -13.67
N ILE A 22 46.70 59.08 -13.66
CA ILE A 22 46.00 59.81 -14.66
C ILE A 22 46.94 59.99 -15.86
N GLY A 23 46.74 59.24 -16.94
CA GLY A 23 47.32 59.49 -18.23
C GLY A 23 46.25 60.10 -19.14
N GLY A 24 46.49 61.33 -19.56
CA GLY A 24 45.55 62.06 -20.41
C GLY A 24 45.52 61.49 -21.83
N ASP A 25 44.30 61.24 -22.30
CA ASP A 25 43.99 61.18 -23.72
C ASP A 25 42.66 61.89 -23.96
N THR A 26 42.69 63.09 -24.48
CA THR A 26 41.56 63.96 -24.76
C THR A 26 40.93 63.58 -26.09
N GLY A 27 40.37 62.38 -26.18
CA GLY A 27 39.56 61.96 -27.30
C GLY A 27 38.11 61.82 -26.90
N TRP A 28 37.29 62.85 -27.05
CA TRP A 28 35.84 62.75 -26.87
C TRP A 28 35.24 61.85 -27.94
N LYS A 29 35.05 60.58 -27.62
CA LYS A 29 34.19 59.68 -28.42
C LYS A 29 32.75 59.97 -28.04
N VAL A 30 32.01 60.64 -28.89
CA VAL A 30 30.59 60.81 -28.78
C VAL A 30 29.97 59.45 -29.15
N TYR A 31 29.58 58.69 -28.15
CA TYR A 31 28.75 57.50 -28.37
C TYR A 31 27.33 57.99 -28.60
N GLY A 32 26.78 57.69 -29.77
CA GLY A 32 25.34 57.88 -30.03
C GLY A 32 24.50 57.05 -29.07
N PRO A 33 23.25 57.43 -28.85
CA PRO A 33 22.35 56.67 -27.98
C PRO A 33 22.26 55.21 -28.45
N THR A 34 22.41 54.28 -27.52
CA THR A 34 22.20 52.85 -27.77
C THR A 34 20.77 52.66 -28.32
N GLY A 35 20.67 51.97 -29.44
CA GLY A 35 19.38 51.66 -30.03
C GLY A 35 18.45 50.93 -29.02
N PRO A 36 17.15 51.06 -29.17
CA PRO A 36 16.19 50.40 -28.30
C PRO A 36 16.40 48.87 -28.32
N GLN A 37 16.29 48.28 -27.15
CA GLN A 37 16.37 46.82 -26.97
C GLN A 37 15.24 46.18 -27.77
N GLY A 38 15.56 45.13 -28.53
CA GLY A 38 14.54 44.37 -29.28
C GLY A 38 13.47 43.79 -28.34
N VAL A 39 12.23 43.76 -28.80
CA VAL A 39 11.11 43.17 -28.08
C VAL A 39 11.39 41.69 -27.82
N ALA A 40 11.01 41.20 -26.61
CA ALA A 40 11.12 39.80 -26.25
C ALA A 40 10.26 38.97 -27.24
N GLY A 41 10.80 37.84 -27.67
CA GLY A 41 10.05 36.90 -28.52
C GLY A 41 8.79 36.38 -27.83
N PRO A 42 7.78 35.94 -28.58
CA PRO A 42 6.57 35.38 -28.03
C PRO A 42 6.89 34.12 -27.20
N ALA A 43 6.15 33.91 -26.11
CA ALA A 43 6.23 32.68 -25.30
C ALA A 43 5.97 31.47 -26.19
N GLY A 44 6.70 30.40 -26.01
CA GLY A 44 6.47 29.12 -26.70
C GLY A 44 5.08 28.57 -26.37
N PRO A 45 4.53 27.74 -27.24
CA PRO A 45 3.23 27.09 -26.99
C PRO A 45 3.29 26.23 -25.72
N ALA A 46 2.18 26.16 -24.97
CA ALA A 46 2.05 25.27 -23.84
C ALA A 46 2.28 23.81 -24.30
N GLY A 47 2.99 23.04 -23.50
CA GLY A 47 3.19 21.61 -23.75
C GLY A 47 1.87 20.86 -23.79
N PRO A 48 1.80 19.70 -24.47
CA PRO A 48 0.60 18.89 -24.51
C PRO A 48 0.24 18.42 -23.09
N GLN A 49 -1.05 18.37 -22.82
CA GLN A 49 -1.57 17.83 -21.55
C GLN A 49 -1.16 16.37 -21.41
N GLY A 50 -0.66 16.00 -20.26
CA GLY A 50 -0.33 14.60 -19.97
C GLY A 50 -1.54 13.68 -20.15
N PRO A 51 -1.32 12.39 -20.45
CA PRO A 51 -2.40 11.43 -20.56
C PRO A 51 -3.20 11.36 -19.27
N ALA A 52 -4.50 11.20 -19.39
CA ALA A 52 -5.39 10.98 -18.25
C ALA A 52 -4.91 9.74 -17.47
N GLY A 53 -4.87 9.84 -16.14
CA GLY A 53 -4.53 8.70 -15.29
C GLY A 53 -5.43 7.51 -15.59
N THR A 54 -4.90 6.30 -15.54
CA THR A 54 -5.69 5.08 -15.69
C THR A 54 -6.79 5.04 -14.64
N GLN A 55 -8.02 4.78 -15.09
CA GLN A 55 -9.15 4.62 -14.19
C GLN A 55 -8.82 3.55 -13.15
N GLY A 56 -8.97 3.85 -11.87
CA GLY A 56 -8.79 2.87 -10.81
C GLY A 56 -9.68 1.65 -11.07
N VAL A 57 -9.14 0.46 -10.82
CA VAL A 57 -9.93 -0.78 -10.88
C VAL A 57 -11.17 -0.61 -10.01
N ALA A 58 -12.34 -1.00 -10.52
CA ALA A 58 -13.57 -0.98 -9.75
C ALA A 58 -13.35 -1.73 -8.43
N GLY A 59 -13.72 -1.12 -7.31
CA GLY A 59 -13.66 -1.77 -6.01
C GLY A 59 -14.40 -3.09 -6.09
N SER A 60 -13.81 -4.16 -5.50
CA SER A 60 -14.47 -5.46 -5.44
C SER A 60 -15.83 -5.30 -4.78
N THR A 61 -16.83 -5.95 -5.35
CA THR A 61 -18.18 -6.00 -4.77
C THR A 61 -18.03 -6.47 -3.31
N GLY A 62 -18.52 -5.67 -2.36
CA GLY A 62 -18.42 -5.98 -0.94
C GLY A 62 -18.90 -7.41 -0.66
N ALA A 63 -18.29 -8.06 0.33
CA ALA A 63 -18.58 -9.42 0.69
C ALA A 63 -20.08 -9.63 0.82
N GLN A 64 -20.64 -10.50 -0.02
CA GLN A 64 -22.04 -10.88 0.06
C GLN A 64 -22.25 -11.59 1.40
N ALA A 65 -23.15 -11.08 2.21
CA ALA A 65 -23.49 -11.72 3.46
C ALA A 65 -23.88 -13.18 3.19
N PRO A 66 -23.41 -14.15 4.00
CA PRO A 66 -23.77 -15.54 3.78
C PRO A 66 -25.29 -15.67 3.81
N PRO A 67 -25.90 -16.44 2.90
CA PRO A 67 -27.32 -16.71 2.98
C PRO A 67 -27.63 -17.32 4.36
N ALA A 68 -28.73 -16.90 4.97
CA ALA A 68 -29.15 -17.23 6.33
C ALA A 68 -29.35 -18.75 6.62
N ALA A 69 -29.01 -19.61 5.67
CA ALA A 69 -29.32 -21.04 5.67
C ALA A 69 -28.21 -21.93 6.25
N VAL A 70 -27.08 -21.41 6.73
CA VAL A 70 -26.11 -22.24 7.44
C VAL A 70 -26.13 -21.85 8.92
N ALA A 71 -26.88 -22.59 9.72
CA ALA A 71 -26.80 -22.49 11.16
C ALA A 71 -25.64 -23.38 11.63
N ASN A 72 -24.76 -22.82 12.46
CA ASN A 72 -23.61 -23.48 13.09
C ASN A 72 -22.38 -23.67 12.21
N TRP A 73 -21.70 -22.57 11.94
CA TRP A 73 -20.33 -22.59 11.46
C TRP A 73 -19.38 -23.06 12.58
N THR A 74 -18.57 -24.05 12.28
CA THR A 74 -17.52 -24.56 13.17
C THR A 74 -16.17 -24.23 12.56
N LYS A 75 -15.26 -23.71 13.36
CA LYS A 75 -13.91 -23.45 12.91
C LYS A 75 -13.20 -24.76 12.54
N PHE A 76 -12.63 -24.81 11.36
CA PHE A 76 -11.85 -25.94 10.86
C PHE A 76 -10.35 -25.69 11.05
N ASP A 77 -9.83 -24.59 10.50
CA ASP A 77 -8.40 -24.23 10.59
C ASP A 77 -8.18 -22.73 10.38
N ASP A 78 -6.94 -22.29 10.65
CA ASP A 78 -6.42 -20.97 10.29
C ASP A 78 -5.31 -21.11 9.25
N ILE A 79 -5.39 -20.34 8.20
CA ILE A 79 -4.32 -20.18 7.21
C ILE A 79 -3.63 -18.85 7.46
N LEU A 80 -2.33 -18.88 7.75
CA LEU A 80 -1.55 -17.71 8.12
C LEU A 80 -0.89 -17.07 6.89
N PHE A 81 -0.65 -15.76 6.99
CA PHE A 81 -0.02 -14.98 5.94
C PHE A 81 1.16 -14.17 6.48
N ASP A 82 2.14 -13.95 5.63
CA ASP A 82 3.22 -13.04 5.92
C ASP A 82 2.73 -11.58 5.97
N PHE A 83 3.56 -10.73 6.56
CA PHE A 83 3.28 -9.29 6.61
C PHE A 83 3.08 -8.73 5.21
N ASP A 84 1.97 -8.01 5.02
CA ASP A 84 1.61 -7.36 3.76
C ASP A 84 1.50 -8.30 2.55
N LYS A 85 1.32 -9.62 2.77
CA LYS A 85 1.16 -10.61 1.72
C LYS A 85 -0.27 -11.17 1.69
N SER A 86 -0.66 -11.59 0.49
CA SER A 86 -1.90 -12.32 0.21
C SER A 86 -1.66 -13.63 -0.52
N ASP A 87 -0.40 -13.95 -0.83
CA ASP A 87 -0.04 -15.25 -1.41
C ASP A 87 -0.06 -16.33 -0.33
N VAL A 88 -0.59 -17.50 -0.66
CA VAL A 88 -0.58 -18.65 0.24
C VAL A 88 0.84 -19.17 0.35
N VAL A 89 1.41 -19.11 1.56
CA VAL A 89 2.78 -19.61 1.79
C VAL A 89 2.82 -21.13 1.70
N SER A 90 3.98 -21.67 1.28
CA SER A 90 4.11 -23.10 0.95
C SER A 90 3.78 -24.05 2.10
N ASN A 91 4.06 -23.65 3.35
CA ASN A 91 3.73 -24.44 4.56
C ASN A 91 2.22 -24.45 4.87
N GLU A 92 1.43 -23.54 4.32
CA GLU A 92 -0.02 -23.47 4.50
C GLU A 92 -0.79 -24.18 3.38
N THR A 93 -0.12 -24.54 2.28
CA THR A 93 -0.76 -25.18 1.13
C THR A 93 -1.37 -26.56 1.48
N SER A 94 -0.75 -27.30 2.40
CA SER A 94 -1.28 -28.59 2.85
C SER A 94 -2.65 -28.44 3.50
N LYS A 95 -2.88 -27.37 4.27
CA LYS A 95 -4.18 -27.09 4.90
C LYS A 95 -5.29 -26.89 3.86
N VAL A 96 -4.97 -26.20 2.76
CA VAL A 96 -5.93 -26.04 1.65
C VAL A 96 -6.32 -27.39 1.04
N ALA A 97 -5.34 -28.29 0.86
CA ALA A 97 -5.60 -29.64 0.37
C ALA A 97 -6.42 -30.48 1.35
N ASP A 98 -6.17 -30.35 2.66
CA ASP A 98 -6.92 -31.04 3.70
C ASP A 98 -8.37 -30.57 3.75
N ILE A 99 -8.61 -29.25 3.64
CA ILE A 99 -9.96 -28.68 3.55
C ILE A 99 -10.69 -29.21 2.32
N ALA A 100 -10.04 -29.18 1.16
CA ALA A 100 -10.64 -29.68 -0.09
C ALA A 100 -11.00 -31.18 0.02
N THR A 101 -10.09 -31.98 0.57
CA THR A 101 -10.32 -33.41 0.81
C THR A 101 -11.50 -33.64 1.76
N TYR A 102 -11.60 -32.84 2.83
CA TYR A 102 -12.72 -32.93 3.77
C TYR A 102 -14.06 -32.64 3.07
N VAL A 103 -14.14 -31.58 2.27
CA VAL A 103 -15.34 -31.17 1.55
C VAL A 103 -15.75 -32.23 0.51
N GLN A 104 -14.77 -32.83 -0.18
CA GLN A 104 -15.04 -33.91 -1.15
C GLN A 104 -15.64 -35.16 -0.47
N LYS A 105 -15.14 -35.51 0.73
CA LYS A 105 -15.67 -36.64 1.51
C LYS A 105 -17.03 -36.35 2.17
N ASN A 106 -17.38 -35.08 2.32
CA ASN A 106 -18.62 -34.63 2.96
C ASN A 106 -19.40 -33.69 2.01
N PRO A 107 -20.16 -34.22 1.06
CA PRO A 107 -20.77 -33.44 -0.03
C PRO A 107 -21.76 -32.34 0.40
N THR A 108 -22.33 -32.43 1.61
CA THR A 108 -23.26 -31.45 2.17
C THR A 108 -22.53 -30.30 2.90
N THR A 109 -21.18 -30.36 2.99
CA THR A 109 -20.40 -29.34 3.68
C THR A 109 -20.31 -28.06 2.86
N MET A 110 -20.58 -26.94 3.53
CA MET A 110 -20.29 -25.58 3.10
C MET A 110 -19.00 -25.08 3.76
N VAL A 111 -18.26 -24.25 3.07
CA VAL A 111 -17.01 -23.63 3.56
C VAL A 111 -17.20 -22.14 3.72
N GLY A 112 -16.94 -21.62 4.90
CA GLY A 112 -16.81 -20.18 5.18
C GLY A 112 -15.32 -19.79 5.20
N ILE A 113 -15.00 -18.66 4.63
CA ILE A 113 -13.63 -18.11 4.57
C ILE A 113 -13.68 -16.67 5.06
N ASP A 114 -13.15 -16.43 6.26
CA ASP A 114 -13.16 -15.14 6.91
C ASP A 114 -11.73 -14.60 6.99
N GLY A 115 -11.44 -13.48 6.29
CA GLY A 115 -10.11 -12.88 6.19
C GLY A 115 -9.90 -11.76 7.19
N TYR A 116 -8.69 -11.71 7.75
CA TYR A 116 -8.26 -10.73 8.72
C TYR A 116 -6.87 -10.17 8.41
N ALA A 117 -6.59 -8.98 8.93
CA ALA A 117 -5.31 -8.31 8.89
C ALA A 117 -4.85 -7.97 10.32
N ASP A 118 -3.56 -7.73 10.49
CA ASP A 118 -3.03 -7.15 11.72
C ASP A 118 -3.38 -5.63 11.80
N PRO A 119 -3.27 -4.99 12.97
CA PRO A 119 -3.74 -3.61 13.17
C PRO A 119 -2.81 -2.53 12.58
N ARG A 120 -1.81 -2.90 11.80
CA ARG A 120 -0.91 -1.94 11.15
C ARG A 120 -1.46 -1.49 9.81
N GLY A 121 -1.56 -0.19 9.61
CA GLY A 121 -2.10 0.39 8.38
C GLY A 121 -3.35 1.20 8.60
N THR A 122 -4.15 1.37 7.55
CA THR A 122 -5.46 2.00 7.63
C THR A 122 -6.56 0.94 7.50
N ASP A 123 -7.73 1.21 8.10
CA ASP A 123 -8.90 0.33 8.00
C ASP A 123 -9.20 -0.06 6.55
N GLN A 124 -9.18 0.94 5.64
CA GLN A 124 -9.43 0.70 4.22
C GLN A 124 -8.38 -0.21 3.58
N TYR A 125 -7.11 -0.03 3.93
CA TYR A 125 -6.04 -0.89 3.45
C TYR A 125 -6.17 -2.31 3.97
N ASN A 126 -6.42 -2.47 5.27
CA ASN A 126 -6.58 -3.76 5.93
C ASN A 126 -7.82 -4.51 5.44
N GLN A 127 -8.91 -3.77 5.16
CA GLN A 127 -10.09 -4.33 4.51
C GLN A 127 -9.74 -4.92 3.13
N ALA A 128 -9.07 -4.14 2.27
CA ALA A 128 -8.65 -4.60 0.94
C ALA A 128 -7.63 -5.75 1.00
N LEU A 129 -6.73 -5.76 1.99
CA LEU A 129 -5.75 -6.84 2.18
C LEU A 129 -6.45 -8.14 2.61
N SER A 130 -7.39 -8.06 3.54
CA SER A 130 -8.20 -9.21 3.96
C SER A 130 -9.02 -9.80 2.81
N GLU A 131 -9.60 -8.96 1.93
CA GLU A 131 -10.28 -9.40 0.70
C GLU A 131 -9.35 -10.15 -0.25
N ARG A 132 -8.14 -9.64 -0.49
CA ARG A 132 -7.14 -10.33 -1.33
C ARG A 132 -6.80 -11.71 -0.78
N ARG A 133 -6.59 -11.83 0.54
CA ARG A 133 -6.31 -13.11 1.22
C ARG A 133 -7.46 -14.11 1.06
N VAL A 134 -8.68 -13.66 1.29
CA VAL A 134 -9.89 -14.47 1.10
C VAL A 134 -10.00 -14.97 -0.34
N ASN A 135 -9.78 -14.09 -1.31
CA ASN A 135 -9.82 -14.46 -2.72
C ASN A 135 -8.74 -15.49 -3.08
N ALA A 136 -7.52 -15.35 -2.56
CA ALA A 136 -6.44 -16.32 -2.77
C ALA A 136 -6.80 -17.72 -2.25
N ILE A 137 -7.36 -17.81 -1.02
CA ILE A 137 -7.81 -19.09 -0.46
C ILE A 137 -9.00 -19.66 -1.22
N ARG A 138 -9.99 -18.83 -1.59
CA ARG A 138 -11.12 -19.29 -2.41
C ARG A 138 -10.64 -19.89 -3.73
N ASP A 139 -9.75 -19.20 -4.43
CA ASP A 139 -9.27 -19.65 -5.73
C ASP A 139 -8.40 -20.91 -5.60
N ALA A 140 -7.63 -21.03 -4.52
CA ALA A 140 -6.89 -22.25 -4.20
C ALA A 140 -7.82 -23.44 -3.94
N LEU A 141 -8.90 -23.25 -3.16
CA LEU A 141 -9.91 -24.29 -2.91
C LEU A 141 -10.65 -24.72 -4.18
N VAL A 142 -10.99 -23.74 -5.04
CA VAL A 142 -11.63 -24.04 -6.33
C VAL A 142 -10.67 -24.85 -7.22
N THR A 143 -9.39 -24.48 -7.25
CA THR A 143 -8.36 -25.25 -7.99
C THR A 143 -8.23 -26.68 -7.42
N ALA A 144 -8.38 -26.83 -6.09
CA ALA A 144 -8.37 -28.12 -5.43
C ALA A 144 -9.69 -28.92 -5.59
N GLY A 145 -10.67 -28.41 -6.36
CA GLY A 145 -11.90 -29.11 -6.71
C GLY A 145 -13.13 -28.82 -5.85
N VAL A 146 -13.06 -27.80 -4.97
CA VAL A 146 -14.24 -27.32 -4.22
C VAL A 146 -15.07 -26.41 -5.15
N THR A 147 -16.35 -26.67 -5.30
CA THR A 147 -17.22 -25.84 -6.14
C THR A 147 -17.53 -24.49 -5.50
N ARG A 148 -17.64 -23.42 -6.31
CA ARG A 148 -17.80 -22.05 -5.83
C ARG A 148 -19.07 -21.83 -5.01
N ASP A 149 -20.15 -22.53 -5.33
CA ASP A 149 -21.45 -22.47 -4.63
C ASP A 149 -21.36 -22.96 -3.18
N LYS A 150 -20.37 -23.77 -2.86
CA LYS A 150 -20.09 -24.22 -1.48
C LYS A 150 -19.26 -23.24 -0.66
N ILE A 151 -18.69 -22.22 -1.27
CA ILE A 151 -17.77 -21.29 -0.60
C ILE A 151 -18.50 -19.98 -0.30
N ARG A 152 -18.41 -19.55 0.95
CA ARG A 152 -18.84 -18.24 1.44
C ARG A 152 -17.61 -17.46 1.90
N THR A 153 -17.59 -16.16 1.63
CA THR A 153 -16.44 -15.33 1.94
C THR A 153 -16.84 -14.12 2.77
N GLY A 154 -16.01 -13.77 3.74
CA GLY A 154 -16.09 -12.55 4.52
C GLY A 154 -14.69 -11.92 4.64
N ALA A 155 -14.59 -10.58 4.56
CA ALA A 155 -13.37 -9.85 4.80
C ALA A 155 -13.63 -8.84 5.92
N PHE A 156 -12.80 -8.83 6.93
CA PHE A 156 -13.04 -8.09 8.17
C PHE A 156 -11.93 -7.11 8.53
N GLY A 157 -10.88 -7.00 7.70
CA GLY A 157 -9.74 -6.14 8.02
C GLY A 157 -9.17 -6.47 9.39
N GLU A 158 -9.07 -5.47 10.26
CA GLU A 158 -8.56 -5.61 11.62
C GLU A 158 -9.66 -5.73 12.69
N MET A 159 -10.93 -5.95 12.30
CA MET A 159 -12.07 -5.87 13.23
C MET A 159 -12.10 -6.95 14.32
N ARG A 160 -11.40 -8.07 14.16
CA ARG A 160 -11.39 -9.19 15.12
C ARG A 160 -9.98 -9.70 15.36
N LEU A 161 -9.20 -8.94 16.09
CA LEU A 161 -7.86 -9.34 16.49
C LEU A 161 -7.93 -10.54 17.44
N LYS A 162 -7.10 -11.54 17.20
CA LYS A 162 -6.89 -12.67 18.14
C LYS A 162 -6.05 -12.25 19.34
N CYS A 163 -5.18 -11.28 19.09
CA CYS A 163 -4.20 -10.85 20.06
C CYS A 163 -4.13 -9.31 20.00
N GLN A 164 -3.95 -8.67 21.17
CA GLN A 164 -3.95 -7.21 21.27
C GLN A 164 -2.58 -6.63 21.63
N GLU A 165 -1.57 -7.49 21.82
CA GLU A 165 -0.23 -7.04 22.13
C GLU A 165 0.48 -6.53 20.88
N ALA A 166 1.25 -5.46 21.01
CA ALA A 166 2.03 -4.90 19.91
C ALA A 166 3.34 -5.66 19.68
N THR A 167 3.24 -6.95 19.40
CA THR A 167 4.37 -7.86 19.12
C THR A 167 4.20 -8.56 17.78
N GLU A 168 5.31 -8.93 17.14
CA GLU A 168 5.24 -9.63 15.85
C GLU A 168 4.53 -10.99 15.97
N ALA A 169 4.72 -11.69 17.08
CA ALA A 169 4.03 -12.98 17.32
C ALA A 169 2.50 -12.80 17.38
N CYS A 170 2.06 -11.70 18.01
CA CYS A 170 0.65 -11.35 18.10
C CYS A 170 0.12 -10.99 16.70
N TRP A 171 0.77 -10.09 15.99
CA TRP A 171 0.39 -9.70 14.63
C TRP A 171 0.39 -10.86 13.64
N GLN A 172 1.32 -11.82 13.80
CA GLN A 172 1.33 -13.03 12.98
C GLN A 172 0.04 -13.84 13.17
N SER A 173 -0.50 -13.93 14.37
CA SER A 173 -1.76 -14.62 14.64
C SER A 173 -2.99 -13.91 14.08
N ASP A 174 -2.88 -12.58 13.88
CA ASP A 174 -3.95 -11.76 13.31
C ASP A 174 -3.96 -11.82 11.78
N ARG A 175 -2.80 -11.99 11.15
CA ARG A 175 -2.68 -12.16 9.69
C ARG A 175 -3.15 -13.53 9.24
N ARG A 176 -4.46 -13.76 9.26
CA ARG A 176 -5.04 -15.08 9.01
C ARG A 176 -6.25 -15.04 8.09
N VAL A 177 -6.56 -16.19 7.57
CA VAL A 177 -7.87 -16.53 7.06
C VAL A 177 -8.40 -17.66 7.91
N GLU A 178 -9.52 -17.44 8.58
CA GLU A 178 -10.24 -18.50 9.29
C GLU A 178 -11.09 -19.30 8.30
N VAL A 179 -10.90 -20.59 8.29
CA VAL A 179 -11.74 -21.51 7.52
C VAL A 179 -12.75 -22.16 8.44
N LEU A 180 -14.00 -22.02 8.07
CA LEU A 180 -15.15 -22.52 8.79
C LEU A 180 -15.85 -23.59 7.95
N ILE A 181 -16.42 -24.56 8.59
CA ILE A 181 -17.27 -25.57 7.95
C ILE A 181 -18.67 -25.53 8.57
N GLY A 182 -19.67 -25.79 7.74
CA GLY A 182 -21.06 -25.90 8.17
C GLY A 182 -21.84 -26.79 7.24
N ALA A 183 -22.96 -27.37 7.74
CA ALA A 183 -23.83 -28.17 6.91
C ALA A 183 -24.82 -27.26 6.14
N ALA A 184 -25.01 -27.54 4.85
CA ALA A 184 -26.12 -26.98 4.09
C ALA A 184 -27.44 -27.51 4.70
N LYS A 185 -28.40 -26.59 4.90
CA LYS A 185 -29.77 -26.95 5.32
C LYS A 185 -30.61 -27.24 4.09
#